data_019b17b23de6b222ebdb6c7ed5016645
#
_entry.id   019b17b23de6b222ebdb6c7ed5016645
#
_cell.length_a   1.000
_cell.length_b   1.000
_cell.length_c   1.000
_cell.angle_alpha   90.00
_cell.angle_beta   90.00
_cell.angle_gamma   90.00
#
_symmetry.space_group_name_H-M   'P 1'
#
loop_
_entity.id
_entity.type
_entity.pdbx_description
1 polymer ?
#
loop_
_entity_poly.entity_id
_entity_poly.type
_entity_poly.pdbx_seq_one_letter_code
_entity_poly.pdbx_strand_id
1 'polypeptide(L)'
;MSNRHSHAFFASLNCPNPITWTNNIQQMFTQEDIDHMKQVTGGALDLSSYNSVKIWASKIYQEVSSGAMPPPGSGEQPWSAAMINTFACWIQQGTPQ
;
A
#
# COMPACT_ATOMS: atom_id res chain seq x y z
N MET A 1 9.37 10.96 -15.22
CA MET A 1 8.95 11.99 -14.60
C MET A 1 8.41 11.75 -13.29
N SER A 2 7.28 11.22 -13.18
CA SER A 2 6.67 11.04 -11.90
C SER A 2 7.45 10.11 -11.01
N ASN A 3 8.18 9.14 -11.56
CA ASN A 3 8.98 8.24 -10.74
C ASN A 3 10.05 8.97 -9.93
N ARG A 4 10.66 9.99 -10.52
CA ARG A 4 11.68 10.76 -9.83
C ARG A 4 11.07 11.53 -8.65
N HIS A 5 9.90 12.14 -8.86
CA HIS A 5 9.19 12.83 -7.81
C HIS A 5 8.79 11.89 -6.69
N SER A 6 8.23 10.72 -7.02
CA SER A 6 7.82 9.74 -6.04
C SER A 6 9.02 9.23 -5.23
N HIS A 7 10.13 8.97 -5.91
CA HIS A 7 11.32 8.50 -5.24
C HIS A 7 11.84 9.54 -4.24
N ALA A 8 11.85 10.82 -4.64
CA ALA A 8 12.30 11.88 -3.74
C ALA A 8 11.39 12.01 -2.53
N PHE A 9 10.07 11.86 -2.72
CA PHE A 9 9.12 11.92 -1.62
C PHE A 9 9.41 10.82 -0.60
N PHE A 10 9.50 9.56 -1.06
CA PHE A 10 9.73 8.46 -0.14
C PHE A 10 11.09 8.57 0.55
N ALA A 11 12.11 9.02 -0.16
CA ALA A 11 13.44 9.16 0.42
C ALA A 11 13.49 10.21 1.53
N SER A 12 12.59 11.20 1.50
CA SER A 12 12.58 12.26 2.50
C SER A 12 11.78 11.92 3.75
N LEU A 13 11.10 10.78 3.77
CA LEU A 13 10.28 10.41 4.92
C LEU A 13 11.15 10.03 6.12
N ASN A 14 10.65 10.38 7.31
CA ASN A 14 11.27 9.96 8.55
C ASN A 14 10.65 8.64 8.99
N CYS A 15 11.41 7.56 8.86
CA CYS A 15 10.91 6.22 9.13
C CYS A 15 11.79 5.55 10.19
N PRO A 16 11.51 5.82 11.48
CA PRO A 16 12.41 5.37 12.56
C PRO A 16 12.37 3.87 12.81
N ASN A 17 11.28 3.20 12.44
CA ASN A 17 11.12 1.78 12.74
C ASN A 17 11.17 0.94 11.47
N PRO A 18 11.74 -0.27 11.53
CA PRO A 18 11.70 -1.17 10.38
C PRO A 18 10.28 -1.65 10.15
N ILE A 19 9.86 -1.65 8.88
CA ILE A 19 8.54 -2.10 8.48
C ILE A 19 8.72 -3.29 7.57
N THR A 20 7.99 -4.38 7.83
CA THR A 20 8.08 -5.57 6.99
C THR A 20 6.70 -6.01 6.53
N TRP A 21 6.69 -6.79 5.46
CA TRP A 21 5.43 -7.37 4.97
C TRP A 21 4.77 -8.23 6.04
N THR A 22 5.54 -9.16 6.60
CA THR A 22 5.02 -10.14 7.53
C THR A 22 4.48 -9.51 8.81
N ASN A 23 5.19 -8.55 9.36
CA ASN A 23 4.82 -7.98 10.65
C ASN A 23 3.85 -6.81 10.56
N ASN A 24 3.85 -6.09 9.43
CA ASN A 24 3.10 -4.84 9.35
C ASN A 24 2.12 -4.77 8.19
N ILE A 25 2.59 -4.98 6.97
CA ILE A 25 1.81 -4.63 5.79
C ILE A 25 0.72 -5.64 5.49
N GLN A 26 1.03 -6.93 5.61
CA GLN A 26 0.12 -8.01 5.24
C GLN A 26 -1.24 -7.86 5.92
N GLN A 27 -1.23 -7.52 7.20
CA GLN A 27 -2.45 -7.46 7.99
C GLN A 27 -3.23 -6.17 7.81
N MET A 28 -2.71 -5.24 7.00
CA MET A 28 -3.41 -3.98 6.75
C MET A 28 -4.49 -4.14 5.69
N PHE A 29 -4.46 -5.21 4.91
CA PHE A 29 -5.46 -5.46 3.88
C PHE A 29 -6.52 -6.42 4.40
N THR A 30 -7.79 -6.05 4.25
CA THR A 30 -8.90 -6.91 4.64
C THR A 30 -9.20 -7.92 3.54
N GLN A 31 -9.97 -8.93 3.87
CA GLN A 31 -10.40 -9.90 2.85
C GLN A 31 -11.22 -9.22 1.76
N GLU A 32 -12.02 -8.23 2.12
CA GLU A 32 -12.78 -7.46 1.14
C GLU A 32 -11.87 -6.73 0.17
N ASP A 33 -10.80 -6.11 0.68
CA ASP A 33 -9.83 -5.44 -0.17
C ASP A 33 -9.17 -6.43 -1.15
N ILE A 34 -8.79 -7.58 -0.64
CA ILE A 34 -8.14 -8.62 -1.44
C ILE A 34 -9.05 -9.05 -2.59
N ASP A 35 -10.29 -9.38 -2.25
CA ASP A 35 -11.25 -9.86 -3.24
C ASP A 35 -11.59 -8.79 -4.27
N HIS A 36 -11.81 -7.56 -3.80
CA HIS A 36 -12.16 -6.45 -4.68
C HIS A 36 -11.06 -6.16 -5.71
N MET A 37 -9.83 -6.04 -5.24
CA MET A 37 -8.73 -5.72 -6.15
C MET A 37 -8.44 -6.84 -7.11
N LYS A 38 -8.61 -8.08 -6.68
CA LYS A 38 -8.44 -9.22 -7.57
C LYS A 38 -9.50 -9.18 -8.68
N GLN A 39 -10.71 -8.80 -8.33
CA GLN A 39 -11.81 -8.74 -9.30
C GLN A 39 -11.63 -7.60 -10.30
N VAL A 40 -11.35 -6.38 -9.82
CA VAL A 40 -11.28 -5.21 -10.71
C VAL A 40 -10.02 -5.20 -11.57
N THR A 41 -8.99 -5.93 -11.19
CA THR A 41 -7.76 -6.00 -11.97
C THR A 41 -7.65 -7.29 -12.78
N GLY A 42 -8.67 -8.14 -12.74
CA GLY A 42 -8.62 -9.42 -13.46
C GLY A 42 -7.55 -10.35 -12.91
N GLY A 43 -7.23 -10.24 -11.62
CA GLY A 43 -6.23 -11.07 -10.99
C GLY A 43 -4.83 -10.49 -11.01
N ALA A 44 -4.64 -9.32 -11.64
CA ALA A 44 -3.31 -8.73 -11.74
C ALA A 44 -2.77 -8.26 -10.39
N LEU A 45 -3.64 -7.81 -9.49
CA LEU A 45 -3.23 -7.38 -8.16
C LEU A 45 -3.89 -8.27 -7.11
N ASP A 46 -3.06 -9.01 -6.41
CA ASP A 46 -3.48 -9.88 -5.31
C ASP A 46 -2.89 -9.32 -4.02
N LEU A 47 -3.72 -8.65 -3.22
CA LEU A 47 -3.27 -8.01 -2.00
C LEU A 47 -2.84 -8.99 -0.91
N SER A 48 -3.06 -10.28 -1.10
CA SER A 48 -2.57 -11.29 -0.17
C SER A 48 -1.18 -11.80 -0.54
N SER A 49 -0.65 -11.37 -1.67
CA SER A 49 0.66 -11.81 -2.16
C SER A 49 1.71 -10.73 -1.97
N TYR A 50 2.78 -11.06 -1.27
CA TYR A 50 3.89 -10.13 -1.08
C TYR A 50 4.43 -9.61 -2.41
N ASN A 51 4.70 -10.52 -3.35
CA ASN A 51 5.27 -10.11 -4.63
C ASN A 51 4.35 -9.17 -5.40
N SER A 52 3.05 -9.45 -5.36
CA SER A 52 2.08 -8.61 -6.06
C SER A 52 2.03 -7.22 -5.46
N VAL A 53 1.95 -7.12 -4.14
CA VAL A 53 1.89 -5.81 -3.45
C VAL A 53 3.19 -5.04 -3.66
N LYS A 54 4.32 -5.73 -3.64
CA LYS A 54 5.61 -5.10 -3.87
C LYS A 54 5.66 -4.44 -5.26
N ILE A 55 5.19 -5.14 -6.28
CA ILE A 55 5.18 -4.63 -7.64
C ILE A 55 4.25 -3.41 -7.78
N TRP A 56 3.11 -3.46 -7.11
CA TRP A 56 2.10 -2.41 -7.20
C TRP A 56 2.21 -1.35 -6.11
N ALA A 57 3.29 -1.36 -5.32
CA ALA A 57 3.36 -0.58 -4.09
C ALA A 57 3.10 0.91 -4.30
N SER A 58 3.72 1.53 -5.30
CA SER A 58 3.54 2.96 -5.55
C SER A 58 2.11 3.28 -5.93
N LYS A 59 1.49 2.44 -6.75
CA LYS A 59 0.10 2.64 -7.14
C LYS A 59 -0.84 2.48 -5.95
N ILE A 60 -0.59 1.46 -5.12
CA ILE A 60 -1.39 1.26 -3.91
C ILE A 60 -1.27 2.49 -3.01
N TYR A 61 -0.06 3.02 -2.84
CA TYR A 61 0.12 4.22 -2.03
C TYR A 61 -0.74 5.38 -2.57
N GLN A 62 -0.75 5.58 -3.87
CA GLN A 62 -1.57 6.63 -4.47
C GLN A 62 -3.05 6.43 -4.18
N GLU A 63 -3.52 5.19 -4.25
CA GLU A 63 -4.93 4.90 -4.03
C GLU A 63 -5.35 5.08 -2.56
N VAL A 64 -4.53 4.62 -1.62
CA VAL A 64 -4.88 4.77 -0.21
C VAL A 64 -4.71 6.21 0.27
N SER A 65 -3.72 6.93 -0.24
CA SER A 65 -3.49 8.30 0.19
C SER A 65 -4.51 9.27 -0.36
N SER A 66 -5.11 8.95 -1.53
CA SER A 66 -6.13 9.79 -2.13
C SER A 66 -7.54 9.44 -1.65
N GLY A 67 -7.69 8.33 -0.92
CA GLY A 67 -8.99 7.88 -0.46
C GLY A 67 -9.75 7.02 -1.47
N ALA A 68 -9.11 6.65 -2.58
CA ALA A 68 -9.76 5.81 -3.58
C ALA A 68 -9.85 4.36 -3.14
N MET A 69 -9.00 3.95 -2.20
CA MET A 69 -9.00 2.60 -1.66
C MET A 69 -8.87 2.67 -0.15
N PRO A 70 -9.72 1.99 0.61
CA PRO A 70 -10.84 1.16 0.13
C PRO A 70 -11.91 2.02 -0.56
N PRO A 71 -12.66 1.45 -1.51
CA PRO A 71 -13.59 2.24 -2.32
C PRO A 71 -14.63 2.96 -1.47
N PRO A 72 -14.95 4.22 -1.80
CA PRO A 72 -16.03 4.91 -1.12
C PRO A 72 -17.33 4.13 -1.28
N GLY A 73 -18.07 4.02 -0.18
CA GLY A 73 -19.32 3.28 -0.20
C GLY A 73 -19.18 1.79 0.06
N SER A 74 -17.96 1.29 0.25
CA SER A 74 -17.74 -0.13 0.54
C SER A 74 -18.10 -0.50 1.97
N GLY A 75 -18.28 0.49 2.84
CA GLY A 75 -18.49 0.24 4.26
C GLY A 75 -17.22 0.15 5.08
N GLU A 76 -16.06 0.17 4.42
CA GLU A 76 -14.79 0.13 5.12
C GLU A 76 -14.28 1.53 5.37
N GLN A 77 -13.59 1.71 6.49
CA GLN A 77 -12.96 2.97 6.82
C GLN A 77 -11.78 3.24 5.91
N PRO A 78 -11.58 4.50 5.49
CA PRO A 78 -10.33 4.85 4.83
C PRO A 78 -9.15 4.57 5.74
N TRP A 79 -7.98 4.32 5.14
CA TRP A 79 -6.77 4.14 5.92
C TRP A 79 -6.48 5.42 6.71
N SER A 80 -6.04 5.24 7.96
CA SER A 80 -5.63 6.37 8.78
C SER A 80 -4.31 6.95 8.25
N ALA A 81 -4.00 8.18 8.69
CA ALA A 81 -2.72 8.77 8.35
C ALA A 81 -1.56 7.89 8.81
N ALA A 82 -1.70 7.24 9.96
CA ALA A 82 -0.66 6.35 10.48
C ALA A 82 -0.46 5.14 9.57
N MET A 83 -1.54 4.56 9.07
CA MET A 83 -1.45 3.42 8.16
C MET A 83 -0.79 3.82 6.84
N ILE A 84 -1.20 4.96 6.30
CA ILE A 84 -0.63 5.47 5.05
C ILE A 84 0.87 5.71 5.22
N ASN A 85 1.26 6.29 6.35
CA ASN A 85 2.67 6.55 6.62
C ASN A 85 3.47 5.26 6.78
N THR A 86 2.89 4.26 7.43
CA THR A 86 3.54 2.95 7.58
C THR A 86 3.81 2.32 6.22
N PHE A 87 2.83 2.39 5.32
CA PHE A 87 3.00 1.84 3.98
C PHE A 87 4.08 2.61 3.21
N ALA A 88 4.09 3.94 3.34
CA ALA A 88 5.11 4.76 2.69
C ALA A 88 6.50 4.43 3.21
N CYS A 89 6.65 4.21 4.51
CA CYS A 89 7.93 3.82 5.09
C CYS A 89 8.38 2.46 4.59
N TRP A 90 7.45 1.53 4.41
CA TRP A 90 7.76 0.23 3.85
C TRP A 90 8.36 0.38 2.44
N ILE A 91 7.78 1.26 1.62
CA ILE A 91 8.31 1.54 0.29
C ILE A 91 9.71 2.14 0.39
N GLN A 92 9.89 3.12 1.28
CA GLN A 92 11.19 3.76 1.48
C GLN A 92 12.28 2.75 1.81
N GLN A 93 11.92 1.75 2.62
CA GLN A 93 12.88 0.76 3.10
C GLN A 93 13.11 -0.37 2.10
N GLY A 94 12.54 -0.29 0.91
CA GLY A 94 12.76 -1.28 -0.14
C GLY A 94 11.79 -2.45 -0.09
N THR A 95 10.64 -2.27 0.48
CA THR A 95 9.59 -3.28 0.60
C THR A 95 10.09 -4.60 1.21
N PRO A 96 10.66 -4.58 2.43
CA PRO A 96 11.18 -5.79 3.05
C PRO A 96 10.07 -6.82 3.32
N GLN A 97 10.41 -8.09 3.17
CA GLN A 97 9.47 -9.16 3.43
C GLN A 97 9.37 -9.43 4.93
#